data_b0a25933a79f7add5975c3d33115c1de
#
_entry.id   b0a25933a79f7add5975c3d33115c1de
#
_cell.length_a   1.000
_cell.length_b   1.000
_cell.length_c   1.000
_cell.angle_alpha   90.00
_cell.angle_beta   90.00
_cell.angle_gamma   90.00
#
_symmetry.space_group_name_H-M   'P 1'
#
loop_
_entity.id
_entity.type
_entity.pdbx_description
1 polymer ?
#
loop_
_entity_poly.entity_id
_entity_poly.type
_entity_poly.pdbx_seq_one_letter_code
_entity_poly.pdbx_strand_id
1 'polypeptide(L)'
;MSEVQRKFATILATDCVSFSKHMAENEEGTLSSLNSCRSIIDEYIEKHGGRIFHTAGDSVLAEFNSPVETVNCAISFQDRIYERNETLTEKNGDSPLLWRVGVHCDEVILENDNVYGNGVNIAARLEAQCLPGQILVSRAINEQVVSRIEAISQAAGKKKLKNISDEFEVFSICSEKTTNLGAPPKPSKVQREIKAQKPIVSILPFKNLNANEDSAFLIDGIFEDILTELSMVRQVSVVSRQSSMNFSESGENLEPVSYTHLRAHETEADLVCRLL
;
A
#
# COMPACT_ATOMS: atom_id res chain seq x y z
N MET A 1 8.70 20.18 36.96
CA MET A 1 8.27 19.01 36.22
C MET A 1 7.06 19.44 35.43
N SER A 2 7.11 19.47 34.10
CA SER A 2 5.94 19.74 33.27
C SER A 2 4.94 18.61 33.49
N GLU A 3 3.71 18.94 33.86
CA GLU A 3 2.63 17.98 34.04
C GLU A 3 2.32 17.35 32.65
N VAL A 4 2.43 16.04 32.55
CA VAL A 4 2.15 15.33 31.33
C VAL A 4 0.64 15.38 31.11
N GLN A 5 0.21 16.15 30.10
CA GLN A 5 -1.20 16.28 29.77
C GLN A 5 -1.63 15.13 28.86
N ARG A 6 -2.68 14.39 29.25
CA ARG A 6 -3.29 13.33 28.45
C ARG A 6 -4.67 13.73 27.99
N LYS A 7 -5.03 13.35 26.79
CA LYS A 7 -6.39 13.48 26.26
C LYS A 7 -6.74 12.32 25.33
N PHE A 8 -8.02 12.07 25.15
CA PHE A 8 -8.49 11.19 24.09
C PHE A 8 -8.58 12.00 22.79
N ALA A 9 -8.00 11.49 21.71
CA ALA A 9 -8.00 12.17 20.42
C ALA A 9 -8.14 11.18 19.27
N THR A 10 -8.66 11.65 18.16
CA THR A 10 -8.66 10.92 16.88
C THR A 10 -7.47 11.42 16.08
N ILE A 11 -6.64 10.48 15.64
CA ILE A 11 -5.43 10.76 14.87
C ILE A 11 -5.68 10.37 13.42
N LEU A 12 -5.38 11.30 12.52
CA LEU A 12 -5.31 11.12 11.09
C LEU A 12 -3.85 11.11 10.67
N ALA A 13 -3.44 10.05 9.98
CA ALA A 13 -2.17 9.97 9.29
C ALA A 13 -2.43 9.90 7.78
N THR A 14 -1.72 10.67 6.97
CA THR A 14 -1.85 10.61 5.51
C THR A 14 -0.48 10.79 4.86
N ASP A 15 -0.29 10.10 3.72
CA ASP A 15 0.97 10.03 3.00
C ASP A 15 0.72 9.86 1.50
N CYS A 16 1.64 10.38 0.67
CA CYS A 16 1.53 10.29 -0.78
C CYS A 16 2.01 8.93 -1.29
N VAL A 17 1.24 8.31 -2.15
CA VAL A 17 1.58 7.00 -2.73
C VAL A 17 2.75 7.13 -3.69
N SER A 18 3.82 6.35 -3.46
CA SER A 18 4.98 6.27 -4.35
C SER A 18 5.66 7.63 -4.63
N PHE A 19 5.66 8.54 -3.67
CA PHE A 19 6.20 9.90 -3.82
C PHE A 19 7.63 9.91 -4.38
N SER A 20 8.54 9.09 -3.82
CA SER A 20 9.92 9.01 -4.29
C SER A 20 10.06 8.59 -5.76
N LYS A 21 9.12 7.76 -6.25
CA LYS A 21 9.09 7.36 -7.66
C LYS A 21 8.66 8.52 -8.55
N HIS A 22 7.63 9.26 -8.16
CA HIS A 22 7.19 10.46 -8.88
C HIS A 22 8.28 11.52 -8.91
N MET A 23 8.99 11.74 -7.80
CA MET A 23 10.15 12.64 -7.73
C MET A 23 11.26 12.24 -8.70
N ALA A 24 11.55 10.96 -8.84
CA ALA A 24 12.57 10.46 -9.76
C ALA A 24 12.17 10.61 -11.24
N GLU A 25 10.87 10.59 -11.55
CA GLU A 25 10.35 10.71 -12.91
C GLU A 25 10.17 12.18 -13.34
N ASN A 26 9.70 13.05 -12.44
CA ASN A 26 9.45 14.48 -12.70
C ASN A 26 9.48 15.27 -11.37
N GLU A 27 10.64 15.78 -11.01
CA GLU A 27 10.85 16.47 -9.73
C GLU A 27 10.01 17.75 -9.60
N GLU A 28 10.09 18.65 -10.59
CA GLU A 28 9.39 19.95 -10.54
C GLU A 28 7.86 19.79 -10.55
N GLY A 29 7.33 18.95 -11.44
CA GLY A 29 5.89 18.68 -11.52
C GLY A 29 5.37 17.96 -10.27
N THR A 30 6.17 17.07 -9.68
CA THR A 30 5.82 16.38 -8.44
C THR A 30 5.79 17.33 -7.25
N LEU A 31 6.76 18.24 -7.12
CA LEU A 31 6.77 19.25 -6.06
C LEU A 31 5.61 20.24 -6.22
N SER A 32 5.30 20.69 -7.44
CA SER A 32 4.14 21.53 -7.71
C SER A 32 2.85 20.83 -7.28
N SER A 33 2.69 19.57 -7.65
CA SER A 33 1.54 18.75 -7.30
C SER A 33 1.45 18.47 -5.80
N LEU A 34 2.58 18.20 -5.13
CA LEU A 34 2.64 18.02 -3.68
C LEU A 34 2.12 19.27 -2.96
N ASN A 35 2.64 20.44 -3.32
CA ASN A 35 2.23 21.71 -2.72
C ASN A 35 0.74 21.98 -2.90
N SER A 36 0.20 21.71 -4.10
CA SER A 36 -1.21 21.85 -4.39
C SER A 36 -2.08 20.89 -3.56
N CYS A 37 -1.68 19.61 -3.44
CA CYS A 37 -2.39 18.62 -2.62
C CYS A 37 -2.28 18.97 -1.13
N ARG A 38 -1.11 19.42 -0.68
CA ARG A 38 -0.92 19.87 0.71
C ARG A 38 -1.83 21.01 1.08
N SER A 39 -1.96 22.01 0.23
CA SER A 39 -2.89 23.13 0.46
C SER A 39 -4.34 22.65 0.61
N ILE A 40 -4.76 21.66 -0.17
CA ILE A 40 -6.08 21.03 -0.03
C ILE A 40 -6.20 20.31 1.31
N ILE A 41 -5.22 19.47 1.66
CA ILE A 41 -5.24 18.70 2.92
C ILE A 41 -5.29 19.64 4.12
N ASP A 42 -4.44 20.66 4.16
CA ASP A 42 -4.32 21.62 5.26
C ASP A 42 -5.64 22.41 5.43
N GLU A 43 -6.25 22.89 4.33
CA GLU A 43 -7.54 23.58 4.32
C GLU A 43 -8.66 22.70 4.91
N TYR A 44 -8.75 21.44 4.47
CA TYR A 44 -9.80 20.55 4.97
C TYR A 44 -9.58 20.10 6.41
N ILE A 45 -8.34 19.93 6.86
CA ILE A 45 -8.04 19.66 8.28
C ILE A 45 -8.52 20.83 9.15
N GLU A 46 -8.20 22.05 8.79
CA GLU A 46 -8.65 23.24 9.51
C GLU A 46 -10.17 23.38 9.51
N LYS A 47 -10.80 23.23 8.34
CA LYS A 47 -12.26 23.33 8.16
C LYS A 47 -13.05 22.35 9.02
N HIS A 48 -12.49 21.15 9.28
CA HIS A 48 -13.11 20.12 10.13
C HIS A 48 -12.64 20.17 11.58
N GLY A 49 -11.97 21.27 12.00
CA GLY A 49 -11.53 21.48 13.38
C GLY A 49 -10.38 20.58 13.81
N GLY A 50 -9.58 20.11 12.85
CA GLY A 50 -8.35 19.39 13.12
C GLY A 50 -7.16 20.31 13.34
N ARG A 51 -6.10 19.77 13.95
CA ARG A 51 -4.82 20.44 14.13
C ARG A 51 -3.69 19.56 13.63
N ILE A 52 -2.90 20.08 12.67
CA ILE A 52 -1.67 19.42 12.24
C ILE A 52 -0.64 19.58 13.34
N PHE A 53 -0.04 18.50 13.81
CA PHE A 53 1.00 18.52 14.82
C PHE A 53 2.35 18.01 14.32
N HIS A 54 2.38 17.33 13.17
CA HIS A 54 3.63 16.85 12.58
C HIS A 54 3.53 16.75 11.06
N THR A 55 4.63 17.12 10.39
CA THR A 55 4.78 16.95 8.93
C THR A 55 6.20 16.49 8.62
N ALA A 56 6.34 15.53 7.70
CA ALA A 56 7.65 15.05 7.26
C ALA A 56 7.58 14.69 5.76
N GLY A 57 8.16 15.55 4.92
CA GLY A 57 8.05 15.41 3.46
C GLY A 57 6.60 15.47 2.99
N ASP A 58 6.13 14.38 2.40
CA ASP A 58 4.76 14.20 1.96
C ASP A 58 3.79 13.75 3.06
N SER A 59 4.29 13.32 4.22
CA SER A 59 3.48 12.81 5.33
C SER A 59 2.90 13.94 6.20
N VAL A 60 1.64 13.76 6.65
CA VAL A 60 0.93 14.66 7.56
C VAL A 60 0.29 13.86 8.69
N LEU A 61 0.49 14.34 9.93
CA LEU A 61 -0.21 13.85 11.11
C LEU A 61 -1.05 14.97 11.70
N ALA A 62 -2.33 14.70 11.87
CA ALA A 62 -3.27 15.63 12.48
C ALA A 62 -4.10 14.98 13.58
N GLU A 63 -4.54 15.77 14.55
CA GLU A 63 -5.43 15.35 15.62
C GLU A 63 -6.77 16.06 15.52
N PHE A 64 -7.82 15.38 15.96
CA PHE A 64 -9.20 15.86 15.98
C PHE A 64 -9.87 15.45 17.29
N ASN A 65 -10.89 16.21 17.68
CA ASN A 65 -11.73 15.87 18.83
C ASN A 65 -12.92 14.95 18.44
N SER A 66 -13.24 14.82 17.16
CA SER A 66 -14.39 14.07 16.67
C SER A 66 -13.98 13.05 15.60
N PRO A 67 -14.24 11.76 15.82
CA PRO A 67 -14.04 10.72 14.79
C PRO A 67 -14.83 10.97 13.49
N VAL A 68 -16.05 11.49 13.61
CA VAL A 68 -16.90 11.79 12.45
C VAL A 68 -16.31 12.91 11.62
N GLU A 69 -15.88 14.00 12.25
CA GLU A 69 -15.23 15.10 11.55
C GLU A 69 -13.89 14.69 10.92
N THR A 70 -13.14 13.82 11.59
CA THR A 70 -11.89 13.28 11.05
C THR A 70 -12.11 12.52 9.75
N VAL A 71 -13.11 11.62 9.74
CA VAL A 71 -13.41 10.82 8.55
C VAL A 71 -14.04 11.66 7.45
N ASN A 72 -14.93 12.61 7.77
CA ASN A 72 -15.49 13.56 6.81
C ASN A 72 -14.40 14.44 6.17
N CYS A 73 -13.43 14.89 6.99
CA CYS A 73 -12.24 15.59 6.49
C CYS A 73 -11.48 14.75 5.47
N ALA A 74 -11.19 13.49 5.82
CA ALA A 74 -10.46 12.57 4.96
C ALA A 74 -11.19 12.30 3.64
N ILE A 75 -12.50 12.08 3.66
CA ILE A 75 -13.34 11.90 2.47
C ILE A 75 -13.27 13.16 1.60
N SER A 76 -13.46 14.33 2.20
CA SER A 76 -13.55 15.60 1.50
C SER A 76 -12.26 15.96 0.78
N PHE A 77 -11.10 15.83 1.42
CA PHE A 77 -9.84 16.12 0.73
C PHE A 77 -9.46 15.07 -0.30
N GLN A 78 -9.78 13.78 -0.08
CA GLN A 78 -9.57 12.72 -1.07
C GLN A 78 -10.40 13.00 -2.34
N ASP A 79 -11.65 13.36 -2.19
CA ASP A 79 -12.53 13.73 -3.30
C ASP A 79 -12.00 14.96 -4.05
N ARG A 80 -11.54 15.98 -3.32
CA ARG A 80 -11.00 17.19 -3.92
C ARG A 80 -9.69 16.95 -4.66
N ILE A 81 -8.82 16.11 -4.13
CA ILE A 81 -7.59 15.68 -4.81
C ILE A 81 -7.94 14.85 -6.07
N TYR A 82 -8.92 13.96 -5.98
CA TYR A 82 -9.42 13.22 -7.13
C TYR A 82 -9.90 14.17 -8.24
N GLU A 83 -10.76 15.14 -7.93
CA GLU A 83 -11.22 16.15 -8.87
C GLU A 83 -10.07 16.95 -9.50
N ARG A 84 -9.09 17.36 -8.67
CA ARG A 84 -7.87 18.01 -9.16
C ARG A 84 -7.16 17.14 -10.18
N ASN A 85 -6.92 15.88 -9.86
CA ASN A 85 -6.21 14.96 -10.74
C ASN A 85 -6.93 14.73 -12.07
N GLU A 86 -8.27 14.69 -12.08
CA GLU A 86 -9.09 14.61 -13.30
C GLU A 86 -8.95 15.85 -14.19
N THR A 87 -8.63 17.00 -13.62
CA THR A 87 -8.45 18.27 -14.39
C THR A 87 -7.03 18.48 -14.89
N LEU A 88 -6.09 17.63 -14.48
CA LEU A 88 -4.69 17.72 -14.94
C LEU A 88 -4.60 17.37 -16.44
N THR A 89 -3.93 18.22 -17.17
CA THR A 89 -3.60 17.99 -18.58
C THR A 89 -2.10 17.84 -18.74
N GLU A 90 -1.66 17.07 -19.72
CA GLU A 90 -0.24 16.86 -20.02
C GLU A 90 0.55 18.19 -20.22
N LYS A 91 -0.16 19.28 -20.51
CA LYS A 91 0.45 20.60 -20.75
C LYS A 91 0.92 21.31 -19.48
N ASN A 92 0.42 20.96 -18.31
CA ASN A 92 0.74 21.66 -17.06
C ASN A 92 1.99 21.11 -16.35
N GLY A 93 2.53 19.98 -16.81
CA GLY A 93 3.70 19.34 -16.18
C GLY A 93 3.45 18.74 -14.79
N ASP A 94 2.28 18.96 -14.23
CA ASP A 94 1.87 18.43 -12.92
C ASP A 94 1.60 16.92 -12.99
N SER A 95 1.93 16.22 -11.90
CA SER A 95 1.70 14.78 -11.78
C SER A 95 0.43 14.48 -10.96
N PRO A 96 -0.39 13.52 -11.35
CA PRO A 96 -1.50 13.06 -10.50
C PRO A 96 -0.93 12.32 -9.29
N LEU A 97 -1.19 12.83 -8.09
CA LEU A 97 -0.78 12.20 -6.84
C LEU A 97 -1.98 11.57 -6.13
N LEU A 98 -1.78 10.36 -5.62
CA LEU A 98 -2.76 9.66 -4.80
C LEU A 98 -2.31 9.64 -3.35
N TRP A 99 -3.26 9.68 -2.43
CA TRP A 99 -2.99 9.71 -1.00
C TRP A 99 -3.61 8.51 -0.31
N ARG A 100 -2.99 8.07 0.78
CA ARG A 100 -3.49 7.05 1.69
C ARG A 100 -3.80 7.70 3.01
N VAL A 101 -4.81 7.20 3.71
CA VAL A 101 -5.21 7.74 5.00
C VAL A 101 -5.42 6.61 6.00
N GLY A 102 -4.87 6.78 7.20
CA GLY A 102 -5.10 5.92 8.35
C GLY A 102 -5.74 6.72 9.48
N VAL A 103 -6.81 6.20 10.10
CA VAL A 103 -7.49 6.89 11.21
C VAL A 103 -7.67 5.96 12.40
N HIS A 104 -7.28 6.43 13.57
CA HIS A 104 -7.46 5.73 14.85
C HIS A 104 -7.73 6.71 15.98
N CYS A 105 -8.42 6.27 17.03
CA CYS A 105 -8.65 7.06 18.24
C CYS A 105 -8.08 6.35 19.47
N ASP A 106 -7.39 7.10 20.31
CA ASP A 106 -6.76 6.58 21.53
C ASP A 106 -6.45 7.72 22.51
N GLU A 107 -6.02 7.35 23.71
CA GLU A 107 -5.42 8.30 24.65
C GLU A 107 -4.03 8.68 24.15
N VAL A 108 -3.77 9.98 24.07
CA VAL A 108 -2.50 10.55 23.62
C VAL A 108 -1.89 11.48 24.67
N ILE A 109 -0.60 11.69 24.58
CA ILE A 109 0.18 12.59 25.41
C ILE A 109 0.47 13.86 24.61
N LEU A 110 0.17 15.01 25.19
CA LEU A 110 0.52 16.31 24.64
C LEU A 110 1.80 16.82 25.30
N GLU A 111 2.79 17.18 24.47
CA GLU A 111 4.03 17.79 24.92
C GLU A 111 4.53 18.79 23.87
N ASN A 112 4.71 20.05 24.26
CA ASN A 112 5.26 21.12 23.40
C ASN A 112 4.59 21.19 22.01
N ASP A 113 3.26 21.27 21.97
CA ASP A 113 2.42 21.26 20.76
C ASP A 113 2.48 19.98 19.91
N ASN A 114 3.23 18.99 20.34
CA ASN A 114 3.31 17.68 19.71
C ASN A 114 2.37 16.66 20.39
N VAL A 115 2.04 15.61 19.64
CA VAL A 115 1.16 14.51 20.10
C VAL A 115 1.93 13.20 20.04
N TYR A 116 1.98 12.51 21.18
CA TYR A 116 2.67 11.22 21.31
C TYR A 116 1.71 10.14 21.81
N GLY A 117 2.02 8.90 21.52
CA GLY A 117 1.28 7.76 22.04
C GLY A 117 1.11 6.62 21.05
N ASN A 118 0.54 5.53 21.55
CA ASN A 118 0.29 4.36 20.75
C ASN A 118 -0.71 4.63 19.62
N GLY A 119 -1.70 5.48 19.88
CA GLY A 119 -2.72 5.88 18.89
C GLY A 119 -2.12 6.53 17.64
N VAL A 120 -1.07 7.35 17.78
CA VAL A 120 -0.34 7.96 16.65
C VAL A 120 0.33 6.86 15.80
N ASN A 121 0.99 5.91 16.48
CA ASN A 121 1.65 4.80 15.82
C ASN A 121 0.66 3.88 15.07
N ILE A 122 -0.51 3.63 15.65
CA ILE A 122 -1.56 2.81 15.01
C ILE A 122 -2.08 3.52 13.76
N ALA A 123 -2.42 4.81 13.84
CA ALA A 123 -2.89 5.59 12.69
C ALA A 123 -1.89 5.57 11.53
N ALA A 124 -0.60 5.79 11.81
CA ALA A 124 0.46 5.74 10.80
C ALA A 124 0.62 4.33 10.17
N ARG A 125 0.42 3.25 10.96
CA ARG A 125 0.48 1.88 10.43
C ARG A 125 -0.76 1.47 9.65
N LEU A 126 -1.91 2.02 9.97
CA LEU A 126 -3.12 1.87 9.16
C LEU A 126 -2.94 2.57 7.82
N GLU A 127 -2.41 3.80 7.84
CA GLU A 127 -2.07 4.54 6.62
C GLU A 127 -1.15 3.71 5.71
N ALA A 128 -0.04 3.19 6.24
CA ALA A 128 0.93 2.40 5.49
C ALA A 128 0.34 1.12 4.84
N GLN A 129 -0.75 0.58 5.38
CA GLN A 129 -1.47 -0.59 4.85
C GLN A 129 -2.72 -0.21 4.04
N CYS A 130 -2.98 1.08 3.89
CA CYS A 130 -4.14 1.57 3.16
C CYS A 130 -3.89 1.52 1.65
N LEU A 131 -4.93 1.24 0.88
CA LEU A 131 -4.88 1.30 -0.57
C LEU A 131 -4.91 2.77 -1.06
N PRO A 132 -4.30 3.06 -2.21
CA PRO A 132 -4.33 4.39 -2.79
C PRO A 132 -5.76 4.95 -2.92
N GLY A 133 -5.98 6.20 -2.50
CA GLY A 133 -7.27 6.86 -2.59
C GLY A 133 -8.29 6.41 -1.54
N GLN A 134 -7.93 5.52 -0.62
CA GLN A 134 -8.83 5.02 0.42
C GLN A 134 -8.46 5.55 1.81
N ILE A 135 -9.37 5.33 2.76
CA ILE A 135 -9.20 5.64 4.18
C ILE A 135 -9.32 4.33 4.95
N LEU A 136 -8.26 3.93 5.64
CA LEU A 136 -8.28 2.73 6.49
C LEU A 136 -8.48 3.13 7.95
N VAL A 137 -9.53 2.61 8.57
CA VAL A 137 -9.90 2.97 9.93
C VAL A 137 -9.93 1.74 10.84
N SER A 138 -9.62 1.94 12.13
CA SER A 138 -9.81 0.90 13.14
C SER A 138 -11.31 0.65 13.39
N ARG A 139 -11.63 -0.52 13.96
CA ARG A 139 -12.99 -0.88 14.38
C ARG A 139 -13.62 0.20 15.28
N ALA A 140 -12.85 0.73 16.25
CA ALA A 140 -13.33 1.75 17.17
C ALA A 140 -13.79 3.03 16.46
N ILE A 141 -13.13 3.41 15.37
CA ILE A 141 -13.55 4.53 14.50
C ILE A 141 -14.79 4.13 13.70
N ASN A 142 -14.75 2.97 13.04
CA ASN A 142 -15.85 2.54 12.18
C ASN A 142 -17.19 2.50 12.93
N GLU A 143 -17.22 1.95 14.13
CA GLU A 143 -18.43 1.87 14.98
C GLU A 143 -19.03 3.24 15.29
N GLN A 144 -18.20 4.29 15.37
CA GLN A 144 -18.63 5.66 15.66
C GLN A 144 -19.13 6.42 14.44
N VAL A 145 -18.62 6.06 13.24
CA VAL A 145 -18.84 6.88 12.04
C VAL A 145 -19.80 6.26 11.03
N VAL A 146 -19.91 4.93 10.94
CA VAL A 146 -20.62 4.22 9.86
C VAL A 146 -22.07 4.67 9.65
N SER A 147 -22.78 5.08 10.69
CA SER A 147 -24.16 5.56 10.60
C SER A 147 -24.28 7.08 10.42
N ARG A 148 -23.17 7.81 10.34
CA ARG A 148 -23.13 9.28 10.39
C ARG A 148 -22.38 9.90 9.20
N ILE A 149 -21.78 9.08 8.35
CA ILE A 149 -21.04 9.53 7.16
C ILE A 149 -21.78 9.09 5.88
N GLU A 150 -21.69 9.91 4.84
CA GLU A 150 -22.20 9.59 3.50
C GLU A 150 -21.05 8.95 2.68
N ALA A 151 -20.67 7.72 3.07
CA ALA A 151 -19.57 7.01 2.41
C ALA A 151 -19.73 5.50 2.55
N ILE A 152 -19.06 4.75 1.70
CA ILE A 152 -19.07 3.29 1.71
C ILE A 152 -18.04 2.80 2.70
N SER A 153 -18.47 2.07 3.74
CA SER A 153 -17.57 1.37 4.66
C SER A 153 -17.63 -0.14 4.40
N GLN A 154 -16.46 -0.77 4.24
CA GLN A 154 -16.33 -2.20 4.00
C GLN A 154 -15.31 -2.81 4.95
N ALA A 155 -15.59 -4.00 5.48
CA ALA A 155 -14.62 -4.73 6.29
C ALA A 155 -13.38 -5.08 5.44
N ALA A 156 -12.20 -4.64 5.91
CA ALA A 156 -10.91 -4.91 5.28
C ALA A 156 -10.13 -6.02 6.01
N GLY A 157 -10.83 -6.79 6.86
CA GLY A 157 -10.32 -7.94 7.58
C GLY A 157 -9.52 -7.58 8.83
N LYS A 158 -8.80 -8.57 9.34
CA LYS A 158 -7.88 -8.39 10.46
C LYS A 158 -6.47 -8.13 9.92
N LYS A 159 -5.80 -7.12 10.45
CA LYS A 159 -4.44 -6.77 10.06
C LYS A 159 -3.50 -6.84 11.25
N LYS A 160 -2.36 -7.46 11.03
CA LYS A 160 -1.25 -7.45 11.97
C LYS A 160 -0.43 -6.20 11.75
N LEU A 161 -0.36 -5.33 12.73
CA LEU A 161 0.41 -4.09 12.67
C LEU A 161 1.83 -4.34 13.19
N LYS A 162 2.85 -3.82 12.49
CA LYS A 162 4.25 -4.02 12.86
C LYS A 162 4.51 -3.59 14.31
N ASN A 163 5.15 -4.45 15.13
CA ASN A 163 5.44 -4.21 16.54
C ASN A 163 4.21 -3.95 17.44
N ILE A 164 3.04 -4.47 17.07
CA ILE A 164 1.85 -4.50 17.91
C ILE A 164 1.40 -5.95 17.97
N SER A 165 1.20 -6.47 19.21
CA SER A 165 0.92 -7.89 19.44
C SER A 165 -0.46 -8.30 18.95
N ASP A 166 -1.41 -7.37 18.96
CA ASP A 166 -2.82 -7.65 18.69
C ASP A 166 -3.15 -7.48 17.20
N GLU A 167 -4.06 -8.32 16.72
CA GLU A 167 -4.67 -8.16 15.41
C GLU A 167 -5.76 -7.08 15.47
N PHE A 168 -5.69 -6.13 14.55
CA PHE A 168 -6.68 -5.07 14.43
C PHE A 168 -7.71 -5.41 13.35
N GLU A 169 -8.97 -5.42 13.72
CA GLU A 169 -10.06 -5.41 12.76
C GLU A 169 -10.17 -4.01 12.17
N VAL A 170 -10.10 -3.93 10.85
CA VAL A 170 -10.03 -2.67 10.12
C VAL A 170 -11.08 -2.60 9.03
N PHE A 171 -11.47 -1.37 8.70
CA PHE A 171 -12.47 -1.07 7.70
C PHE A 171 -11.90 -0.07 6.70
N SER A 172 -12.21 -0.27 5.43
CA SER A 172 -11.88 0.66 4.36
C SER A 172 -13.10 1.55 4.11
N ILE A 173 -12.87 2.86 4.09
CA ILE A 173 -13.88 3.86 3.79
C ILE A 173 -13.47 4.59 2.50
N CYS A 174 -14.42 4.78 1.60
CA CYS A 174 -14.25 5.54 0.38
C CYS A 174 -15.57 6.24 0.00
N SER A 175 -15.46 7.35 -0.70
CA SER A 175 -16.61 7.98 -1.35
C SER A 175 -16.99 7.23 -2.64
N GLU A 176 -18.11 7.59 -3.26
CA GLU A 176 -18.47 7.09 -4.59
C GLU A 176 -17.40 7.45 -5.64
N LYS A 177 -16.75 8.61 -5.52
CA LYS A 177 -15.71 9.08 -6.44
C LYS A 177 -14.43 8.25 -6.33
N THR A 178 -14.04 7.91 -5.12
CA THR A 178 -12.76 7.23 -4.85
C THR A 178 -12.89 5.70 -4.77
N THR A 179 -14.09 5.14 -4.83
CA THR A 179 -14.35 3.69 -4.74
C THR A 179 -13.53 2.85 -5.71
N ASN A 180 -13.23 3.38 -6.89
CA ASN A 180 -12.49 2.65 -7.92
C ASN A 180 -10.96 2.83 -7.85
N LEU A 181 -10.44 3.78 -7.05
CA LEU A 181 -9.01 4.07 -6.98
C LEU A 181 -8.20 2.98 -6.29
N GLY A 182 -8.79 2.31 -5.30
CA GLY A 182 -8.13 1.23 -4.56
C GLY A 182 -8.58 -0.18 -4.94
N ALA A 183 -9.54 -0.33 -5.84
CA ALA A 183 -9.90 -1.64 -6.35
C ALA A 183 -8.78 -2.16 -7.28
N PRO A 184 -8.36 -3.42 -7.18
CA PRO A 184 -7.59 -4.01 -8.25
C PRO A 184 -8.38 -3.77 -9.55
N PRO A 185 -7.73 -3.33 -10.65
CA PRO A 185 -8.43 -2.93 -11.85
C PRO A 185 -9.38 -4.06 -12.26
N LYS A 186 -10.70 -3.80 -12.16
CA LYS A 186 -11.67 -4.67 -12.82
C LYS A 186 -11.23 -4.73 -14.27
N PRO A 187 -11.13 -5.92 -14.89
CA PRO A 187 -10.75 -6.00 -16.28
C PRO A 187 -11.74 -5.15 -17.08
N SER A 188 -11.37 -3.90 -17.33
CA SER A 188 -12.12 -3.04 -18.22
C SER A 188 -12.06 -3.69 -19.59
N LYS A 189 -13.21 -3.90 -20.23
CA LYS A 189 -13.34 -4.26 -21.64
C LYS A 189 -12.89 -3.08 -22.54
N VAL A 190 -11.80 -2.46 -22.22
CA VAL A 190 -11.03 -1.68 -23.16
C VAL A 190 -10.04 -2.67 -23.73
N GLN A 191 -10.26 -3.02 -24.97
CA GLN A 191 -9.24 -3.66 -25.80
C GLN A 191 -7.98 -2.79 -25.71
N ARG A 192 -7.15 -3.01 -24.68
CA ARG A 192 -5.76 -2.66 -24.77
C ARG A 192 -5.20 -3.60 -25.83
N GLU A 193 -4.77 -3.04 -26.93
CA GLU A 193 -3.74 -3.67 -27.72
C GLU A 193 -2.64 -4.07 -26.74
N ILE A 194 -2.66 -5.34 -26.36
CA ILE A 194 -1.64 -5.96 -25.54
C ILE A 194 -0.42 -5.97 -26.45
N LYS A 195 0.42 -4.95 -26.36
CA LYS A 195 1.83 -5.20 -26.63
C LYS A 195 2.19 -6.34 -25.71
N ALA A 196 2.38 -7.51 -26.32
CA ALA A 196 2.61 -8.77 -25.63
C ALA A 196 3.75 -8.57 -24.61
N GLN A 197 3.39 -8.36 -23.35
CA GLN A 197 4.37 -8.41 -22.27
C GLN A 197 4.86 -9.85 -22.25
N LYS A 198 6.16 -10.00 -22.39
CA LYS A 198 6.81 -11.32 -22.34
C LYS A 198 6.43 -11.98 -21.02
N PRO A 199 6.05 -13.25 -21.01
CA PRO A 199 5.78 -13.97 -19.79
C PRO A 199 7.01 -13.90 -18.88
N ILE A 200 6.77 -13.66 -17.59
CA ILE A 200 7.82 -13.60 -16.58
C ILE A 200 7.97 -15.01 -16.01
N VAL A 201 9.20 -15.53 -16.04
CA VAL A 201 9.55 -16.86 -15.55
C VAL A 201 10.49 -16.69 -14.37
N SER A 202 10.17 -17.30 -13.23
CA SER A 202 11.04 -17.42 -12.06
C SER A 202 11.41 -18.90 -11.90
N ILE A 203 12.69 -19.16 -11.66
CA ILE A 203 13.19 -20.49 -11.32
C ILE A 203 13.55 -20.46 -9.85
N LEU A 204 13.02 -21.40 -9.08
CA LEU A 204 13.35 -21.51 -7.66
C LEU A 204 14.60 -22.38 -7.48
N PRO A 205 15.44 -22.10 -6.48
CA PRO A 205 16.63 -22.90 -6.18
C PRO A 205 16.27 -24.37 -5.90
N PHE A 206 17.06 -25.29 -6.48
CA PHE A 206 16.87 -26.72 -6.22
C PHE A 206 17.29 -27.08 -4.80
N LYS A 207 16.50 -27.91 -4.12
CA LYS A 207 16.89 -28.49 -2.83
C LYS A 207 17.76 -29.72 -3.05
N ASN A 208 18.93 -29.74 -2.42
CA ASN A 208 19.74 -30.96 -2.34
C ASN A 208 19.07 -31.94 -1.40
N LEU A 209 18.56 -33.07 -1.92
CA LEU A 209 17.94 -34.14 -1.14
C LEU A 209 18.96 -35.13 -0.61
N ASN A 210 20.19 -35.14 -1.16
CA ASN A 210 21.28 -35.98 -0.76
C ASN A 210 22.32 -35.13 0.00
N ALA A 211 22.67 -35.50 1.24
CA ALA A 211 23.58 -34.76 2.11
C ALA A 211 25.07 -34.80 1.69
N ASN A 212 25.39 -34.88 0.40
CA ASN A 212 26.75 -34.88 -0.13
C ASN A 212 27.15 -33.48 -0.54
N GLU A 213 28.24 -32.94 -0.01
CA GLU A 213 28.78 -31.63 -0.31
C GLU A 213 29.16 -31.48 -1.79
N ASP A 214 29.61 -32.52 -2.45
CA ASP A 214 29.93 -32.49 -3.89
C ASP A 214 28.72 -32.26 -4.79
N SER A 215 27.52 -32.57 -4.30
CA SER A 215 26.27 -32.35 -5.06
C SER A 215 25.80 -30.91 -5.00
N ALA A 216 26.20 -30.09 -4.05
CA ALA A 216 25.78 -28.72 -3.91
C ALA A 216 26.35 -27.85 -5.05
N PHE A 217 27.61 -28.07 -5.42
CA PHE A 217 28.26 -27.37 -6.54
C PHE A 217 27.62 -27.69 -7.89
N LEU A 218 27.21 -28.95 -8.07
CA LEU A 218 26.53 -29.38 -9.30
C LEU A 218 25.14 -28.73 -9.43
N ILE A 219 24.41 -28.66 -8.32
CA ILE A 219 23.06 -28.07 -8.27
C ILE A 219 23.11 -26.57 -8.58
N ASP A 220 24.08 -25.84 -7.99
CA ASP A 220 24.29 -24.42 -8.27
C ASP A 220 24.67 -24.18 -9.74
N GLY A 221 25.52 -25.03 -10.32
CA GLY A 221 25.90 -24.95 -11.73
C GLY A 221 24.70 -25.17 -12.65
N ILE A 222 23.90 -26.21 -12.42
CA ILE A 222 22.69 -26.47 -13.21
C ILE A 222 21.68 -25.30 -13.11
N PHE A 223 21.52 -24.73 -11.94
CA PHE A 223 20.63 -23.58 -11.72
C PHE A 223 21.08 -22.37 -12.55
N GLU A 224 22.39 -22.04 -12.55
CA GLU A 224 22.96 -20.95 -13.37
C GLU A 224 22.83 -21.22 -14.88
N ASP A 225 23.06 -22.44 -15.32
CA ASP A 225 22.94 -22.82 -16.72
C ASP A 225 21.49 -22.64 -17.21
N ILE A 226 20.50 -23.09 -16.44
CA ILE A 226 19.08 -22.94 -16.77
C ILE A 226 18.68 -21.46 -16.82
N LEU A 227 19.13 -20.65 -15.85
CA LEU A 227 18.88 -19.19 -15.85
C LEU A 227 19.47 -18.53 -17.09
N THR A 228 20.69 -18.93 -17.47
CA THR A 228 21.40 -18.39 -18.63
C THR A 228 20.68 -18.76 -19.91
N GLU A 229 20.36 -20.02 -20.13
CA GLU A 229 19.65 -20.51 -21.32
C GLU A 229 18.26 -19.86 -21.45
N LEU A 230 17.49 -19.75 -20.37
CA LEU A 230 16.18 -19.10 -20.41
C LEU A 230 16.29 -17.58 -20.65
N SER A 231 17.34 -16.93 -20.19
CA SER A 231 17.56 -15.50 -20.44
C SER A 231 17.86 -15.20 -21.94
N MET A 232 18.33 -16.18 -22.69
CA MET A 232 18.54 -16.07 -24.14
C MET A 232 17.23 -16.17 -24.94
N VAL A 233 16.15 -16.66 -24.33
CA VAL A 233 14.84 -16.78 -24.98
C VAL A 233 14.17 -15.39 -25.04
N ARG A 234 14.13 -14.80 -26.22
CA ARG A 234 13.59 -13.44 -26.45
C ARG A 234 12.11 -13.26 -26.10
N GLN A 235 11.38 -14.34 -25.91
CA GLN A 235 9.92 -14.35 -25.67
C GLN A 235 9.55 -14.35 -24.20
N VAL A 236 10.50 -14.55 -23.27
CA VAL A 236 10.29 -14.56 -21.82
C VAL A 236 11.17 -13.53 -21.12
N SER A 237 10.76 -13.10 -19.94
CA SER A 237 11.57 -12.29 -19.02
C SER A 237 11.90 -13.17 -17.81
N VAL A 238 13.17 -13.37 -17.52
CA VAL A 238 13.62 -14.24 -16.42
C VAL A 238 13.90 -13.40 -15.18
N VAL A 239 13.39 -13.83 -14.04
CA VAL A 239 13.66 -13.22 -12.71
C VAL A 239 15.10 -13.51 -12.31
N SER A 240 15.81 -12.53 -11.74
CA SER A 240 17.19 -12.70 -11.33
C SER A 240 17.35 -13.74 -10.20
N ARG A 241 18.51 -14.42 -10.15
CA ARG A 241 18.86 -15.39 -9.08
C ARG A 241 18.60 -14.83 -7.68
N GLN A 242 19.03 -13.60 -7.42
CA GLN A 242 18.89 -12.98 -6.10
C GLN A 242 17.43 -12.79 -5.69
N SER A 243 16.58 -12.40 -6.62
CA SER A 243 15.15 -12.25 -6.37
C SER A 243 14.47 -13.61 -6.13
N SER A 244 14.86 -14.64 -6.86
CA SER A 244 14.34 -16.00 -6.69
C SER A 244 14.78 -16.64 -5.35
N MET A 245 16.00 -16.38 -4.89
CA MET A 245 16.49 -16.82 -3.58
C MET A 245 15.77 -16.13 -2.42
N ASN A 246 15.62 -14.81 -2.47
CA ASN A 246 14.91 -14.06 -1.44
C ASN A 246 13.46 -14.52 -1.29
N PHE A 247 12.84 -14.94 -2.39
CA PHE A 247 11.47 -15.46 -2.40
C PHE A 247 11.39 -16.86 -1.75
N SER A 248 12.39 -17.70 -1.99
CA SER A 248 12.48 -19.03 -1.38
C SER A 248 12.74 -18.99 0.15
N GLU A 249 13.40 -17.94 0.65
CA GLU A 249 13.73 -17.76 2.08
C GLU A 249 12.59 -17.11 2.87
N SER A 250 11.71 -16.35 2.21
CA SER A 250 10.62 -15.62 2.89
C SER A 250 9.53 -16.51 3.47
N GLY A 251 9.48 -17.80 3.10
CA GLY A 251 8.53 -18.77 3.65
C GLY A 251 7.06 -18.44 3.37
N GLU A 252 6.78 -17.50 2.47
CA GLU A 252 5.42 -17.20 2.09
C GLU A 252 4.82 -18.37 1.31
N ASN A 253 3.65 -18.82 1.78
CA ASN A 253 2.90 -19.90 1.15
C ASN A 253 2.56 -19.54 -0.29
N LEU A 254 3.14 -20.26 -1.23
CA LEU A 254 2.91 -20.09 -2.69
C LEU A 254 1.52 -20.52 -3.16
N GLU A 255 0.74 -21.20 -2.28
CA GLU A 255 -0.59 -21.71 -2.63
C GLU A 255 -1.57 -20.66 -3.22
N PRO A 256 -1.64 -19.40 -2.70
CA PRO A 256 -2.56 -18.42 -3.30
C PRO A 256 -2.10 -17.88 -4.65
N VAL A 257 -0.78 -17.88 -4.93
CA VAL A 257 -0.21 -17.30 -6.15
C VAL A 257 -0.22 -18.31 -7.30
N SER A 258 0.01 -19.59 -7.02
CA SER A 258 0.01 -20.64 -8.03
C SER A 258 -1.38 -20.90 -8.61
N TYR A 259 -2.44 -20.75 -7.81
CA TYR A 259 -3.82 -21.02 -8.25
C TYR A 259 -4.41 -19.92 -9.18
N THR A 260 -3.87 -18.69 -9.11
CA THR A 260 -4.39 -17.58 -9.90
C THR A 260 -3.63 -17.34 -11.21
N HIS A 261 -2.39 -17.82 -11.37
CA HIS A 261 -1.55 -17.49 -12.52
C HIS A 261 -0.84 -18.66 -13.21
N LEU A 262 -0.85 -19.86 -12.65
CA LEU A 262 -0.23 -21.04 -13.25
C LEU A 262 -1.29 -22.11 -13.52
N ARG A 263 -1.79 -22.20 -14.75
CA ARG A 263 -2.37 -23.46 -15.24
C ARG A 263 -1.22 -24.44 -15.45
N ALA A 264 -1.09 -25.40 -14.55
CA ALA A 264 -0.26 -26.56 -14.82
C ALA A 264 -0.87 -27.31 -16.03
N HIS A 265 -0.16 -27.35 -17.14
CA HIS A 265 -0.42 -28.34 -18.17
C HIS A 265 0.14 -29.68 -17.66
N GLU A 266 -0.73 -30.52 -17.14
CA GLU A 266 -0.40 -31.93 -16.95
C GLU A 266 -0.33 -32.58 -18.33
N THR A 267 0.88 -32.90 -18.76
CA THR A 267 1.07 -33.86 -19.85
C THR A 267 1.21 -35.23 -19.22
N GLU A 268 0.32 -36.16 -19.62
CA GLU A 268 0.40 -37.58 -19.29
C GLU A 268 1.74 -38.14 -19.80
N ALA A 269 2.70 -38.30 -18.92
CA ALA A 269 3.78 -39.29 -18.91
C ALA A 269 4.78 -38.91 -17.80
N ASP A 270 4.78 -39.64 -16.73
CA ASP A 270 5.83 -39.96 -15.74
C ASP A 270 7.05 -39.03 -15.53
N LEU A 271 6.91 -37.74 -15.74
CA LEU A 271 7.89 -36.73 -15.34
C LEU A 271 7.18 -35.64 -14.55
N VAL A 272 7.09 -35.87 -13.24
CA VAL A 272 6.62 -34.85 -12.28
C VAL A 272 7.74 -33.83 -12.10
N CYS A 273 7.82 -32.82 -12.98
CA CYS A 273 8.42 -31.54 -12.61
C CYS A 273 7.40 -30.78 -11.76
N ARG A 274 7.52 -30.87 -10.45
CA ARG A 274 6.87 -29.93 -9.54
C ARG A 274 7.56 -28.59 -9.68
N LEU A 275 7.01 -27.74 -10.55
CA LEU A 275 7.19 -26.29 -10.44
C LEU A 275 6.34 -25.86 -9.25
N LEU A 276 6.98 -25.58 -8.15
CA LEU A 276 6.38 -24.95 -6.97
C LEU A 276 6.33 -23.46 -7.16
#